data_6eecba985984e4784cb0a6957e0ca97a
#
_entry.id   6eecba985984e4784cb0a6957e0ca97a
#
_cell.length_a   1.000
_cell.length_b   1.000
_cell.length_c   1.000
_cell.angle_alpha   90.00
_cell.angle_beta   90.00
_cell.angle_gamma   90.00
#
_symmetry.space_group_name_H-M   'P 1'
#
loop_
_entity.id
_entity.type
_entity.pdbx_description
1 polymer ?
#
loop_
_entity_poly.entity_id
_entity_poly.type
_entity_poly.pdbx_seq_one_letter_code
_entity_poly.pdbx_strand_id
1 'polypeptide(L)'
;MNIPRKEAGHRPIHDRIHDFGEVEQTLNSHDRKEQASRCMDCGVPFCHWACPLGNKAPEWNAALANGDWNLAYKLLNATNDFPEFTGRICPALCEKACVHNLTDNAPTTNRENEAAITEAAWREMYIQPQTYVRNGKKVAIIGAGPAGLVAANRLNKKGYMVTIFDKNEDAGGLLRYGIPNFKLNKAVISRRIDLMKIEGIEFKFNEIVDLNNLPKGYDAYVISTGTPQARDLTIPGRELKGVHLALELLAQQNRVLAGREFSQDERVTAKGKDVLVIGGGDTGSDCIGTAHRQGCNSVTQIEIMPKPVEGPTDPQNPWPNYPRVLKTTTSHEEGCIRRWNINTLEFIGKDDQLTGVRVQPIDWKPNPEGGRPIMVEAGEPEIIKAELVLLAMGFLKPQHPEYAPNVFVCGDAANGASLVVRAMASGRDAAKKVDLYLNK
;
A
#
# COMPACT_ATOMS: atom_id res chain seq x y z
N MET A 1 -32.04 11.75 4.89
CA MET A 1 -32.08 11.13 3.56
C MET A 1 -31.78 9.64 3.76
N ASN A 2 -32.71 8.76 3.42
CA ASN A 2 -32.60 7.33 3.80
C ASN A 2 -32.04 6.48 2.65
N ILE A 3 -30.87 6.86 2.10
CA ILE A 3 -30.17 6.07 1.09
C ILE A 3 -29.25 5.10 1.83
N PRO A 4 -29.46 3.79 1.73
CA PRO A 4 -28.57 2.81 2.37
C PRO A 4 -27.19 2.82 1.71
N ARG A 5 -26.14 2.49 2.47
CA ARG A 5 -24.81 2.27 1.90
C ARG A 5 -24.87 1.07 0.93
N LYS A 6 -24.38 1.27 -0.28
CA LYS A 6 -24.25 0.25 -1.32
C LYS A 6 -22.80 0.22 -1.79
N GLU A 7 -22.16 -0.91 -1.67
CA GLU A 7 -20.83 -1.17 -2.20
C GLU A 7 -20.95 -1.92 -3.53
N ALA A 8 -19.97 -1.76 -4.41
CA ALA A 8 -19.95 -2.46 -5.69
C ALA A 8 -19.74 -3.98 -5.52
N GLY A 9 -19.15 -4.37 -4.38
CA GLY A 9 -18.81 -5.76 -4.10
C GLY A 9 -17.56 -6.24 -4.83
N HIS A 10 -17.41 -7.56 -4.83
CA HIS A 10 -16.24 -8.23 -5.35
C HIS A 10 -16.63 -9.28 -6.37
N ARG A 11 -15.70 -9.63 -7.26
CA ARG A 11 -15.87 -10.79 -8.13
C ARG A 11 -16.05 -12.07 -7.28
N PRO A 12 -16.88 -13.04 -7.71
CA PRO A 12 -17.08 -14.30 -6.99
C PRO A 12 -15.76 -15.02 -6.73
N ILE A 13 -15.64 -15.67 -5.57
CA ILE A 13 -14.38 -16.34 -5.16
C ILE A 13 -13.94 -17.37 -6.18
N HIS A 14 -14.86 -18.22 -6.64
CA HIS A 14 -14.58 -19.30 -7.59
C HIS A 14 -14.07 -18.80 -8.95
N ASP A 15 -14.32 -17.53 -9.32
CA ASP A 15 -13.78 -16.94 -10.54
C ASP A 15 -12.44 -16.26 -10.28
N ARG A 16 -12.38 -15.43 -9.21
CA ARG A 16 -11.25 -14.53 -8.97
C ARG A 16 -9.96 -15.22 -8.52
N ILE A 17 -10.05 -16.45 -7.98
CA ILE A 17 -8.86 -17.23 -7.57
C ILE A 17 -8.09 -17.85 -8.75
N HIS A 18 -8.65 -17.83 -9.95
CA HIS A 18 -8.02 -18.40 -11.14
C HIS A 18 -7.27 -17.41 -12.01
N ASP A 19 -7.30 -16.12 -11.65
CA ASP A 19 -6.60 -15.08 -12.38
C ASP A 19 -6.05 -13.99 -11.43
N PHE A 20 -5.29 -13.05 -11.98
CA PHE A 20 -4.75 -11.90 -11.26
C PHE A 20 -5.44 -10.58 -11.63
N GLY A 21 -6.64 -10.61 -12.21
CA GLY A 21 -7.48 -9.42 -12.48
C GLY A 21 -7.98 -8.77 -11.20
N GLU A 22 -8.31 -7.47 -11.27
CA GLU A 22 -8.84 -6.73 -10.11
C GLU A 22 -10.07 -7.42 -9.53
N VAL A 23 -10.10 -7.56 -8.20
CA VAL A 23 -11.17 -8.23 -7.45
C VAL A 23 -12.35 -7.30 -7.24
N GLU A 24 -12.09 -6.01 -6.99
CA GLU A 24 -13.13 -5.03 -6.74
C GLU A 24 -13.91 -4.72 -8.01
N GLN A 25 -15.23 -4.62 -7.87
CA GLN A 25 -16.14 -4.20 -8.93
C GLN A 25 -16.44 -2.70 -8.80
N THR A 26 -17.17 -2.13 -9.75
CA THR A 26 -17.60 -0.74 -9.69
C THR A 26 -19.11 -0.63 -9.88
N LEU A 27 -19.72 0.29 -9.16
CA LEU A 27 -21.12 0.65 -9.36
C LEU A 27 -21.32 1.35 -10.72
N ASN A 28 -22.52 1.21 -11.29
CA ASN A 28 -22.92 2.02 -12.42
C ASN A 28 -22.99 3.52 -12.03
N SER A 29 -23.10 4.40 -13.03
CA SER A 29 -23.07 5.86 -12.80
C SER A 29 -24.26 6.38 -11.99
N HIS A 30 -25.42 5.75 -12.07
CA HIS A 30 -26.60 6.13 -11.30
C HIS A 30 -26.40 5.82 -9.82
N ASP A 31 -26.11 4.56 -9.49
CA ASP A 31 -25.85 4.13 -8.11
C ASP A 31 -24.67 4.90 -7.50
N ARG A 32 -23.64 5.20 -8.30
CA ARG A 32 -22.47 5.96 -7.84
C ARG A 32 -22.83 7.39 -7.43
N LYS A 33 -23.67 8.08 -8.19
CA LYS A 33 -24.19 9.41 -7.84
C LYS A 33 -25.05 9.36 -6.57
N GLU A 34 -25.88 8.33 -6.46
CA GLU A 34 -26.70 8.09 -5.28
C GLU A 34 -25.82 7.88 -4.02
N GLN A 35 -24.77 7.07 -4.11
CA GLN A 35 -23.83 6.88 -3.00
C GLN A 35 -23.03 8.15 -2.65
N ALA A 36 -22.70 8.98 -3.61
CA ALA A 36 -22.07 10.27 -3.38
C ALA A 36 -23.00 11.24 -2.65
N SER A 37 -24.31 11.23 -2.98
CA SER A 37 -25.32 12.07 -2.32
C SER A 37 -25.57 11.75 -0.85
N ARG A 38 -25.04 10.61 -0.34
CA ARG A 38 -25.05 10.29 1.09
C ARG A 38 -24.14 11.21 1.90
N CYS A 39 -23.22 11.93 1.26
CA CYS A 39 -22.38 12.89 1.96
C CYS A 39 -23.22 14.03 2.54
N MET A 40 -23.11 14.25 3.85
CA MET A 40 -23.89 15.26 4.57
C MET A 40 -23.32 16.68 4.48
N ASP A 41 -22.22 16.87 3.76
CA ASP A 41 -21.52 18.16 3.66
C ASP A 41 -21.26 18.80 5.04
N CYS A 42 -20.61 18.07 5.93
CA CYS A 42 -20.42 18.46 7.32
C CYS A 42 -19.64 19.78 7.44
N GLY A 43 -20.11 20.74 8.22
CA GLY A 43 -19.41 21.99 8.49
C GLY A 43 -18.04 21.78 9.18
N VAL A 44 -17.86 20.67 9.89
CA VAL A 44 -16.57 20.18 10.41
C VAL A 44 -16.31 18.80 9.79
N PRO A 45 -15.66 18.73 8.63
CA PRO A 45 -15.48 17.48 7.90
C PRO A 45 -14.33 16.64 8.45
N PHE A 46 -14.62 15.73 9.37
CA PHE A 46 -13.62 14.82 9.95
C PHE A 46 -12.89 13.99 8.90
N CYS A 47 -13.52 13.72 7.75
CA CYS A 47 -12.88 13.05 6.61
C CYS A 47 -11.69 13.83 6.04
N HIS A 48 -11.71 15.18 6.03
CA HIS A 48 -10.57 16.01 5.65
C HIS A 48 -9.42 15.87 6.65
N TRP A 49 -9.76 15.95 7.95
CA TRP A 49 -8.77 15.85 9.02
C TRP A 49 -8.11 14.47 9.08
N ALA A 50 -8.88 13.41 8.88
CA ALA A 50 -8.36 12.04 8.91
C ALA A 50 -7.49 11.69 7.69
N CYS A 51 -7.68 12.38 6.57
CA CYS A 51 -6.90 12.16 5.37
C CYS A 51 -5.56 12.89 5.43
N PRO A 52 -4.40 12.20 5.37
CA PRO A 52 -3.09 12.87 5.36
C PRO A 52 -2.89 13.86 4.20
N LEU A 53 -3.63 13.70 3.10
CA LEU A 53 -3.63 14.63 1.96
C LEU A 53 -4.56 15.83 2.18
N GLY A 54 -5.39 15.83 3.22
CA GLY A 54 -6.44 16.83 3.41
C GLY A 54 -7.48 16.80 2.28
N ASN A 55 -7.84 15.59 1.83
CA ASN A 55 -8.70 15.40 0.65
C ASN A 55 -10.12 15.90 0.94
N LYS A 56 -10.64 16.75 0.07
CA LYS A 56 -11.91 17.47 0.23
C LYS A 56 -13.09 16.62 -0.21
N ALA A 57 -13.39 15.57 0.58
CA ALA A 57 -14.43 14.61 0.22
C ALA A 57 -15.84 15.19 0.06
N PRO A 58 -16.32 16.12 0.89
CA PRO A 58 -17.65 16.73 0.67
C PRO A 58 -17.78 17.40 -0.68
N GLU A 59 -16.79 18.22 -1.07
CA GLU A 59 -16.86 19.02 -2.29
C GLU A 59 -16.90 18.17 -3.55
N TRP A 60 -16.04 17.16 -3.66
CA TRP A 60 -16.08 16.30 -4.86
C TRP A 60 -17.21 15.28 -4.82
N ASN A 61 -17.73 14.86 -3.65
CA ASN A 61 -18.97 14.08 -3.56
C ASN A 61 -20.18 14.89 -4.01
N ALA A 62 -20.29 16.18 -3.63
CA ALA A 62 -21.37 17.05 -4.09
C ALA A 62 -21.35 17.21 -5.61
N ALA A 63 -20.18 17.44 -6.21
CA ALA A 63 -20.05 17.50 -7.67
C ALA A 63 -20.44 16.18 -8.34
N LEU A 64 -20.01 15.03 -7.79
CA LEU A 64 -20.34 13.70 -8.30
C LEU A 64 -21.84 13.41 -8.20
N ALA A 65 -22.47 13.73 -7.06
CA ALA A 65 -23.91 13.57 -6.86
C ALA A 65 -24.75 14.37 -7.89
N ASN A 66 -24.28 15.56 -8.25
CA ASN A 66 -24.88 16.38 -9.30
C ASN A 66 -24.55 15.90 -10.73
N GLY A 67 -23.71 14.88 -10.87
CA GLY A 67 -23.30 14.32 -12.16
C GLY A 67 -22.22 15.13 -12.89
N ASP A 68 -21.59 16.11 -12.23
CA ASP A 68 -20.44 16.84 -12.78
C ASP A 68 -19.13 16.10 -12.46
N TRP A 69 -18.84 15.09 -13.27
CA TRP A 69 -17.65 14.26 -13.14
C TRP A 69 -16.34 15.03 -13.35
N ASN A 70 -16.37 16.05 -14.23
CA ASN A 70 -15.19 16.88 -14.50
C ASN A 70 -14.84 17.76 -13.29
N LEU A 71 -15.85 18.43 -12.70
CA LEU A 71 -15.64 19.20 -11.48
C LEU A 71 -15.22 18.29 -10.32
N ALA A 72 -15.87 17.12 -10.16
CA ALA A 72 -15.50 16.14 -9.14
C ALA A 72 -14.02 15.75 -9.26
N TYR A 73 -13.52 15.47 -10.48
CA TYR A 73 -12.12 15.17 -10.71
C TYR A 73 -11.20 16.36 -10.39
N LYS A 74 -11.54 17.58 -10.82
CA LYS A 74 -10.74 18.78 -10.52
C LYS A 74 -10.58 19.02 -9.02
N LEU A 75 -11.68 18.89 -8.26
CA LEU A 75 -11.68 19.04 -6.81
C LEU A 75 -10.89 17.95 -6.12
N LEU A 76 -11.03 16.69 -6.55
CA LEU A 76 -10.29 15.55 -6.04
C LEU A 76 -8.77 15.70 -6.32
N ASN A 77 -8.40 16.01 -7.56
CA ASN A 77 -7.01 16.12 -7.98
C ASN A 77 -6.27 17.34 -7.37
N ALA A 78 -7.00 18.35 -6.90
CA ALA A 78 -6.40 19.50 -6.21
C ALA A 78 -5.67 19.09 -4.92
N THR A 79 -6.19 18.08 -4.22
CA THR A 79 -5.65 17.58 -2.96
C THR A 79 -5.04 16.18 -3.05
N ASN A 80 -5.30 15.41 -4.11
CA ASN A 80 -4.77 14.07 -4.33
C ASN A 80 -4.12 13.98 -5.71
N ASP A 81 -2.82 13.76 -5.77
CA ASP A 81 -2.07 13.71 -7.04
C ASP A 81 -2.38 12.47 -7.86
N PHE A 82 -2.66 11.33 -7.21
CA PHE A 82 -2.87 10.02 -7.85
C PHE A 82 -4.06 9.28 -7.22
N PRO A 83 -5.29 9.79 -7.42
CA PRO A 83 -6.48 9.19 -6.83
C PRO A 83 -6.78 7.79 -7.39
N GLU A 84 -6.27 7.43 -8.56
CA GLU A 84 -6.35 6.08 -9.10
C GLU A 84 -5.62 5.04 -8.24
N PHE A 85 -4.58 5.42 -7.49
CA PHE A 85 -3.88 4.52 -6.58
C PHE A 85 -4.61 4.44 -5.24
N THR A 86 -4.88 5.58 -4.63
CA THR A 86 -5.54 5.65 -3.32
C THR A 86 -6.96 5.10 -3.35
N GLY A 87 -7.70 5.34 -4.41
CA GLY A 87 -9.05 4.80 -4.60
C GLY A 87 -9.11 3.27 -4.65
N ARG A 88 -7.97 2.59 -4.91
CA ARG A 88 -7.88 1.12 -4.91
C ARG A 88 -7.31 0.54 -3.63
N ILE A 89 -6.26 1.17 -3.07
CA ILE A 89 -5.46 0.53 -2.01
C ILE A 89 -5.37 1.32 -0.70
N CYS A 90 -5.96 2.51 -0.61
CA CYS A 90 -6.03 3.24 0.65
C CYS A 90 -7.01 2.53 1.60
N PRO A 91 -6.67 2.37 2.91
CA PRO A 91 -7.60 1.80 3.88
C PRO A 91 -8.78 2.73 4.22
N ALA A 92 -8.91 3.86 3.51
CA ALA A 92 -10.00 4.83 3.62
C ALA A 92 -10.16 5.41 5.04
N LEU A 93 -9.09 6.04 5.55
CA LEU A 93 -9.13 6.76 6.83
C LEU A 93 -10.29 7.76 6.91
N CYS A 94 -10.62 8.41 5.78
CA CYS A 94 -11.72 9.34 5.63
C CYS A 94 -13.09 8.67 5.88
N GLU A 95 -13.29 7.42 5.46
CA GLU A 95 -14.51 6.66 5.71
C GLU A 95 -14.63 6.29 7.20
N LYS A 96 -13.52 5.89 7.85
CA LYS A 96 -13.53 5.58 9.28
C LYS A 96 -13.82 6.79 10.15
N ALA A 97 -13.43 7.99 9.72
CA ALA A 97 -13.74 9.25 10.39
C ALA A 97 -15.08 9.90 9.93
N CYS A 98 -15.81 9.28 9.01
CA CYS A 98 -17.10 9.80 8.56
C CYS A 98 -18.10 9.85 9.71
N VAL A 99 -18.87 10.96 9.80
CA VAL A 99 -19.88 11.18 10.85
C VAL A 99 -20.98 10.11 10.84
N HIS A 100 -21.29 9.52 9.68
CA HIS A 100 -22.21 8.38 9.60
C HIS A 100 -21.82 7.18 10.47
N ASN A 101 -20.55 7.03 10.86
CA ASN A 101 -20.15 5.98 11.78
C ASN A 101 -20.68 6.18 13.21
N LEU A 102 -21.16 7.38 13.55
CA LEU A 102 -21.79 7.66 14.85
C LEU A 102 -23.25 7.23 14.92
N THR A 103 -23.88 7.00 13.78
CA THR A 103 -25.33 6.68 13.70
C THR A 103 -25.58 5.23 13.28
N ASP A 104 -25.21 4.88 12.06
CA ASP A 104 -25.54 3.60 11.44
C ASP A 104 -24.31 2.80 11.03
N ASN A 105 -23.11 3.31 11.33
CA ASN A 105 -21.82 2.73 10.93
C ASN A 105 -21.72 2.47 9.42
N ALA A 106 -22.34 3.30 8.62
CA ALA A 106 -22.42 3.22 7.18
C ALA A 106 -21.85 4.47 6.49
N PRO A 107 -20.50 4.68 6.53
CA PRO A 107 -19.85 5.87 5.99
C PRO A 107 -20.11 6.03 4.50
N THR A 108 -19.89 7.24 3.96
CA THR A 108 -19.89 7.49 2.51
C THR A 108 -18.79 6.66 1.84
N THR A 109 -19.06 6.08 0.66
CA THR A 109 -18.15 5.22 -0.11
C THR A 109 -17.02 6.02 -0.78
N ASN A 110 -16.25 6.79 0.00
CA ASN A 110 -15.27 7.75 -0.52
C ASN A 110 -14.20 7.10 -1.40
N ARG A 111 -13.65 5.95 -0.97
CA ARG A 111 -12.60 5.25 -1.72
C ARG A 111 -13.09 4.78 -3.09
N GLU A 112 -14.27 4.19 -3.17
CA GLU A 112 -14.85 3.75 -4.44
C GLU A 112 -15.25 4.95 -5.32
N ASN A 113 -15.78 6.02 -4.72
CA ASN A 113 -16.12 7.25 -5.44
C ASN A 113 -14.86 7.88 -6.04
N GLU A 114 -13.76 7.92 -5.30
CA GLU A 114 -12.45 8.40 -5.74
C GLU A 114 -11.94 7.61 -6.96
N ALA A 115 -11.98 6.28 -6.89
CA ALA A 115 -11.62 5.42 -8.01
C ALA A 115 -12.52 5.67 -9.23
N ALA A 116 -13.84 5.73 -9.05
CA ALA A 116 -14.79 5.93 -10.12
C ALA A 116 -14.63 7.30 -10.81
N ILE A 117 -14.45 8.38 -10.04
CA ILE A 117 -14.18 9.73 -10.56
C ILE A 117 -12.93 9.72 -11.44
N THR A 118 -11.88 9.07 -10.97
CA THR A 118 -10.60 9.06 -11.69
C THR A 118 -10.67 8.20 -12.96
N GLU A 119 -11.33 7.04 -12.92
CA GLU A 119 -11.50 6.22 -14.11
C GLU A 119 -12.40 6.93 -15.16
N ALA A 120 -13.43 7.64 -14.71
CA ALA A 120 -14.20 8.49 -15.60
C ALA A 120 -13.34 9.59 -16.22
N ALA A 121 -12.47 10.23 -15.43
CA ALA A 121 -11.61 11.30 -15.93
C ALA A 121 -10.59 10.81 -16.98
N TRP A 122 -10.07 9.58 -16.87
CA TRP A 122 -9.25 8.96 -17.92
C TRP A 122 -10.08 8.64 -19.16
N ARG A 123 -11.22 8.00 -19.00
CA ARG A 123 -12.10 7.58 -20.12
C ARG A 123 -12.63 8.75 -20.92
N GLU A 124 -13.08 9.81 -20.24
CA GLU A 124 -13.64 11.02 -20.85
C GLU A 124 -12.56 12.05 -21.22
N MET A 125 -11.27 11.68 -21.11
CA MET A 125 -10.13 12.53 -21.47
C MET A 125 -10.08 13.88 -20.72
N TYR A 126 -10.54 13.93 -19.47
CA TYR A 126 -10.35 15.11 -18.60
C TYR A 126 -8.89 15.22 -18.14
N ILE A 127 -8.17 14.11 -18.14
CA ILE A 127 -6.74 14.06 -17.85
C ILE A 127 -5.98 14.18 -19.17
N GLN A 128 -5.33 15.32 -19.38
CA GLN A 128 -4.55 15.63 -20.56
C GLN A 128 -3.13 16.03 -20.17
N PRO A 129 -2.11 15.67 -20.97
CA PRO A 129 -0.76 16.15 -20.76
C PRO A 129 -0.69 17.68 -20.74
N GLN A 130 0.08 18.23 -19.81
CA GLN A 130 0.30 19.65 -19.67
C GLN A 130 1.74 20.01 -19.96
N THR A 131 1.94 21.17 -20.58
CA THR A 131 3.28 21.75 -20.79
C THR A 131 3.54 22.81 -19.73
N TYR A 132 4.69 22.73 -19.07
CA TYR A 132 5.08 23.67 -18.02
C TYR A 132 6.28 24.50 -18.47
N VAL A 133 6.24 25.82 -18.19
CA VAL A 133 7.37 26.72 -18.42
C VAL A 133 8.51 26.35 -17.48
N ARG A 134 9.69 26.05 -18.03
CA ARG A 134 10.86 25.62 -17.26
C ARG A 134 11.58 26.80 -16.62
N ASN A 135 11.91 26.64 -15.32
CA ASN A 135 12.63 27.67 -14.54
C ASN A 135 14.17 27.49 -14.56
N GLY A 136 14.68 26.51 -15.30
CA GLY A 136 16.10 26.22 -15.43
C GLY A 136 16.73 25.42 -14.31
N LYS A 137 16.05 25.22 -13.19
CA LYS A 137 16.57 24.47 -12.03
C LYS A 137 16.27 22.97 -12.15
N LYS A 138 17.23 22.12 -11.72
CA LYS A 138 17.19 20.68 -11.84
C LYS A 138 17.03 20.00 -10.48
N VAL A 139 16.13 19.04 -10.39
CA VAL A 139 15.89 18.27 -9.16
C VAL A 139 16.03 16.77 -9.46
N ALA A 140 16.88 16.09 -8.68
CA ALA A 140 16.99 14.63 -8.69
C ALA A 140 16.08 14.03 -7.61
N ILE A 141 15.35 12.97 -7.99
CA ILE A 141 14.52 12.18 -7.06
C ILE A 141 15.04 10.74 -7.08
N ILE A 142 15.39 10.22 -5.93
CA ILE A 142 15.91 8.88 -5.76
C ILE A 142 14.81 7.99 -5.20
N GLY A 143 14.26 7.11 -6.06
CA GLY A 143 13.13 6.23 -5.80
C GLY A 143 11.84 6.68 -6.49
N ALA A 144 11.31 5.84 -7.36
CA ALA A 144 10.08 6.04 -8.13
C ALA A 144 8.84 5.44 -7.43
N GLY A 145 8.82 5.34 -6.11
CA GLY A 145 7.65 4.97 -5.31
C GLY A 145 6.63 6.12 -5.19
N PRO A 146 5.48 5.92 -4.51
CA PRO A 146 4.41 6.91 -4.45
C PRO A 146 4.86 8.28 -3.92
N ALA A 147 5.77 8.33 -2.95
CA ALA A 147 6.31 9.59 -2.41
C ALA A 147 7.14 10.34 -3.45
N GLY A 148 8.06 9.64 -4.13
CA GLY A 148 8.90 10.22 -5.18
C GLY A 148 8.09 10.68 -6.39
N LEU A 149 7.11 9.89 -6.82
CA LEU A 149 6.22 10.26 -7.93
C LEU A 149 5.42 11.52 -7.63
N VAL A 150 4.89 11.67 -6.40
CA VAL A 150 4.18 12.89 -5.99
C VAL A 150 5.13 14.08 -5.94
N ALA A 151 6.32 13.92 -5.38
CA ALA A 151 7.31 14.99 -5.35
C ALA A 151 7.68 15.45 -6.76
N ALA A 152 7.91 14.48 -7.68
CA ALA A 152 8.20 14.74 -9.09
C ALA A 152 7.07 15.51 -9.78
N ASN A 153 5.84 15.01 -9.65
CA ASN A 153 4.66 15.63 -10.27
C ASN A 153 4.49 17.09 -9.81
N ARG A 154 4.62 17.35 -8.50
CA ARG A 154 4.47 18.68 -7.93
C ARG A 154 5.59 19.63 -8.36
N LEU A 155 6.84 19.18 -8.41
CA LEU A 155 7.97 19.98 -8.85
C LEU A 155 7.92 20.25 -10.36
N ASN A 156 7.57 19.25 -11.16
CA ASN A 156 7.38 19.40 -12.60
C ASN A 156 6.34 20.46 -12.94
N LYS A 157 5.19 20.47 -12.23
CA LYS A 157 4.13 21.48 -12.37
C LYS A 157 4.59 22.89 -12.01
N LYS A 158 5.64 23.04 -11.21
CA LYS A 158 6.28 24.32 -10.88
C LYS A 158 7.43 24.72 -11.83
N GLY A 159 7.64 23.96 -12.90
CA GLY A 159 8.62 24.24 -13.93
C GLY A 159 10.03 23.71 -13.67
N TYR A 160 10.25 22.95 -12.60
CA TYR A 160 11.54 22.29 -12.37
C TYR A 160 11.79 21.18 -13.41
N MET A 161 13.05 21.00 -13.81
CA MET A 161 13.49 19.85 -14.62
C MET A 161 13.74 18.70 -13.64
N VAL A 162 12.88 17.69 -13.69
CA VAL A 162 12.89 16.58 -12.73
C VAL A 162 13.39 15.31 -13.37
N THR A 163 14.41 14.68 -12.76
CA THR A 163 14.89 13.35 -13.11
C THR A 163 14.66 12.41 -11.94
N ILE A 164 13.99 11.28 -12.17
CA ILE A 164 13.78 10.22 -11.19
C ILE A 164 14.73 9.07 -11.48
N PHE A 165 15.46 8.63 -10.46
CA PHE A 165 16.32 7.44 -10.48
C PHE A 165 15.65 6.31 -9.72
N ASP A 166 15.57 5.12 -10.28
CA ASP A 166 15.10 3.93 -9.57
C ASP A 166 15.96 2.72 -9.89
N LYS A 167 16.20 1.89 -8.87
CA LYS A 167 16.96 0.64 -9.00
C LYS A 167 16.25 -0.44 -9.79
N ASN A 168 14.93 -0.36 -9.89
CA ASN A 168 14.11 -1.32 -10.61
C ASN A 168 13.96 -0.92 -12.09
N GLU A 169 13.47 -1.87 -12.85
CA GLU A 169 13.23 -1.74 -14.29
C GLU A 169 12.05 -0.82 -14.66
N ASP A 170 11.21 -0.44 -13.68
CA ASP A 170 10.05 0.43 -13.92
C ASP A 170 9.65 1.20 -12.65
N ALA A 171 8.83 2.24 -12.81
CA ALA A 171 8.34 3.07 -11.72
C ALA A 171 7.14 2.44 -11.00
N GLY A 172 6.93 2.88 -9.75
CA GLY A 172 5.80 2.53 -8.91
C GLY A 172 6.20 2.04 -7.52
N GLY A 173 7.46 1.63 -7.31
CA GLY A 173 7.89 1.09 -6.02
C GLY A 173 7.00 -0.06 -5.55
N LEU A 174 6.54 -0.04 -4.29
CA LEU A 174 5.66 -1.09 -3.77
C LEU A 174 4.28 -1.14 -4.44
N LEU A 175 3.80 -0.08 -5.09
CA LEU A 175 2.57 -0.15 -5.90
C LEU A 175 2.71 -1.18 -7.04
N ARG A 176 3.90 -1.24 -7.66
CA ARG A 176 4.19 -2.16 -8.76
C ARG A 176 4.71 -3.51 -8.27
N TYR A 177 5.64 -3.50 -7.32
CA TYR A 177 6.38 -4.70 -6.92
C TYR A 177 5.87 -5.37 -5.65
N GLY A 178 5.16 -4.64 -4.77
CA GLY A 178 4.62 -5.18 -3.53
C GLY A 178 3.14 -5.53 -3.61
N ILE A 179 2.32 -4.60 -4.08
CA ILE A 179 0.86 -4.79 -4.18
C ILE A 179 0.53 -5.80 -5.30
N PRO A 180 -0.29 -6.83 -5.06
CA PRO A 180 -0.71 -7.75 -6.11
C PRO A 180 -1.56 -7.08 -7.21
N ASN A 181 -1.48 -7.60 -8.44
CA ASN A 181 -2.23 -7.07 -9.57
C ASN A 181 -3.75 -7.12 -9.36
N PHE A 182 -4.23 -8.11 -8.60
CA PHE A 182 -5.65 -8.26 -8.28
C PHE A 182 -6.19 -7.21 -7.28
N LYS A 183 -5.31 -6.40 -6.66
CA LYS A 183 -5.68 -5.21 -5.86
C LYS A 183 -5.43 -3.90 -6.61
N LEU A 184 -4.39 -3.85 -7.44
CA LEU A 184 -4.02 -2.68 -8.24
C LEU A 184 -3.43 -3.15 -9.56
N ASN A 185 -4.21 -3.03 -10.62
CA ASN A 185 -3.76 -3.36 -11.98
C ASN A 185 -2.58 -2.46 -12.39
N LYS A 186 -1.50 -3.08 -12.86
CA LYS A 186 -0.26 -2.36 -13.21
C LYS A 186 -0.42 -1.43 -14.40
N ALA A 187 -1.40 -1.66 -15.27
CA ALA A 187 -1.75 -0.72 -16.34
C ALA A 187 -2.17 0.65 -15.81
N VAL A 188 -2.81 0.70 -14.63
CA VAL A 188 -3.18 1.97 -13.95
C VAL A 188 -1.94 2.78 -13.57
N ILE A 189 -0.87 2.11 -13.12
CA ILE A 189 0.39 2.76 -12.81
C ILE A 189 1.07 3.21 -14.12
N SER A 190 1.16 2.32 -15.11
CA SER A 190 1.85 2.58 -16.37
C SER A 190 1.27 3.80 -17.09
N ARG A 191 -0.06 3.90 -17.24
CA ARG A 191 -0.68 5.07 -17.89
C ARG A 191 -0.36 6.40 -17.18
N ARG A 192 -0.24 6.40 -15.85
CA ARG A 192 0.17 7.60 -15.09
C ARG A 192 1.63 7.95 -15.33
N ILE A 193 2.52 6.95 -15.33
CA ILE A 193 3.95 7.16 -15.61
C ILE A 193 4.15 7.68 -17.04
N ASP A 194 3.41 7.16 -18.01
CA ASP A 194 3.50 7.62 -19.40
C ASP A 194 3.05 9.08 -19.53
N LEU A 195 1.97 9.47 -18.84
CA LEU A 195 1.57 10.88 -18.76
C LEU A 195 2.69 11.75 -18.17
N MET A 196 3.30 11.32 -17.06
CA MET A 196 4.39 12.06 -16.42
C MET A 196 5.62 12.20 -17.33
N LYS A 197 5.93 11.19 -18.13
CA LYS A 197 6.99 11.25 -19.16
C LYS A 197 6.66 12.28 -20.25
N ILE A 198 5.43 12.26 -20.77
CA ILE A 198 4.97 13.23 -21.77
C ILE A 198 5.03 14.66 -21.21
N GLU A 199 4.72 14.85 -19.91
CA GLU A 199 4.84 16.14 -19.23
C GLU A 199 6.28 16.57 -18.93
N GLY A 200 7.28 15.76 -19.32
CA GLY A 200 8.70 16.09 -19.29
C GLY A 200 9.46 15.68 -18.03
N ILE A 201 8.96 14.72 -17.26
CA ILE A 201 9.73 14.07 -16.21
C ILE A 201 10.60 12.99 -16.82
N GLU A 202 11.90 13.05 -16.56
CA GLU A 202 12.86 12.04 -16.98
C GLU A 202 12.90 10.88 -15.97
N PHE A 203 12.90 9.64 -16.48
CA PHE A 203 13.06 8.43 -15.64
C PHE A 203 14.32 7.68 -16.04
N LYS A 204 15.15 7.34 -15.06
CA LYS A 204 16.34 6.50 -15.19
C LYS A 204 16.15 5.26 -14.34
N PHE A 205 15.87 4.16 -15.03
CA PHE A 205 15.63 2.85 -14.41
C PHE A 205 16.91 2.01 -14.38
N ASN A 206 16.93 0.97 -13.54
CA ASN A 206 18.09 0.12 -13.27
C ASN A 206 19.30 0.91 -12.75
N GLU A 207 19.07 2.05 -12.10
CA GLU A 207 20.07 2.96 -11.58
C GLU A 207 20.10 2.90 -10.05
N ILE A 208 21.12 2.25 -9.49
CA ILE A 208 21.37 2.23 -8.03
C ILE A 208 22.18 3.46 -7.68
N VAL A 209 21.55 4.41 -7.01
CA VAL A 209 22.22 5.64 -6.55
C VAL A 209 22.84 5.40 -5.18
N ASP A 210 24.14 5.68 -5.04
CA ASP A 210 24.80 5.77 -3.75
C ASP A 210 24.35 7.04 -3.02
N LEU A 211 23.68 6.88 -1.89
CA LEU A 211 23.15 8.00 -1.11
C LEU A 211 24.26 8.85 -0.42
N ASN A 212 25.49 8.34 -0.35
CA ASN A 212 26.65 9.10 0.12
C ASN A 212 27.35 9.89 -0.99
N ASN A 213 27.04 9.56 -2.27
CA ASN A 213 27.63 10.22 -3.44
C ASN A 213 26.54 10.47 -4.50
N LEU A 214 25.67 11.45 -4.24
CA LEU A 214 24.52 11.76 -5.08
C LEU A 214 24.95 12.20 -6.50
N PRO A 215 24.12 11.96 -7.54
CA PRO A 215 24.39 12.37 -8.92
C PRO A 215 24.67 13.88 -9.02
N LYS A 216 25.70 14.27 -9.76
CA LYS A 216 26.08 15.68 -9.92
C LYS A 216 25.17 16.42 -10.93
N GLY A 217 25.11 17.73 -10.81
CA GLY A 217 24.40 18.60 -11.77
C GLY A 217 22.94 18.86 -11.45
N TYR A 218 22.53 18.66 -10.19
CA TYR A 218 21.20 18.97 -9.67
C TYR A 218 21.29 20.02 -8.56
N ASP A 219 20.31 20.91 -8.49
CA ASP A 219 20.24 21.99 -7.52
C ASP A 219 19.66 21.48 -6.17
N ALA A 220 18.80 20.46 -6.21
CA ALA A 220 18.26 19.81 -5.03
C ALA A 220 17.98 18.33 -5.27
N TYR A 221 17.82 17.58 -4.16
CA TYR A 221 17.63 16.14 -4.15
C TYR A 221 16.47 15.75 -3.23
N VAL A 222 15.68 14.74 -3.66
CA VAL A 222 14.65 14.11 -2.84
C VAL A 222 14.94 12.63 -2.71
N ILE A 223 15.17 12.14 -1.50
CA ILE A 223 15.38 10.73 -1.20
C ILE A 223 14.02 10.13 -0.81
N SER A 224 13.52 9.20 -1.62
CA SER A 224 12.22 8.53 -1.48
C SER A 224 12.33 7.02 -1.69
N THR A 225 13.43 6.42 -1.24
CA THR A 225 13.81 5.01 -1.44
C THR A 225 12.97 4.00 -0.65
N GLY A 226 12.04 4.48 0.17
CA GLY A 226 11.18 3.64 1.01
C GLY A 226 11.93 2.98 2.17
N THR A 227 11.43 1.80 2.58
CA THR A 227 12.01 0.94 3.62
C THR A 227 12.50 -0.36 2.98
N PRO A 228 13.73 -0.41 2.45
CA PRO A 228 14.21 -1.54 1.66
C PRO A 228 14.44 -2.81 2.49
N GLN A 229 14.64 -2.67 3.81
CA GLN A 229 14.97 -3.79 4.69
C GLN A 229 13.72 -4.33 5.38
N ALA A 230 13.35 -5.57 5.06
CA ALA A 230 12.31 -6.31 5.77
C ALA A 230 12.83 -6.76 7.16
N ARG A 231 11.89 -6.96 8.09
CA ARG A 231 12.18 -7.70 9.33
C ARG A 231 12.37 -9.17 9.00
N ASP A 232 13.30 -9.79 9.67
CA ASP A 232 13.65 -11.20 9.49
C ASP A 232 13.65 -11.94 10.83
N LEU A 233 13.67 -13.29 10.79
CA LEU A 233 13.80 -14.16 11.95
C LEU A 233 15.18 -14.81 11.96
N THR A 234 15.94 -14.57 13.02
CA THR A 234 17.25 -15.18 13.26
C THR A 234 17.10 -16.44 14.12
N ILE A 235 16.40 -17.44 13.59
CA ILE A 235 16.10 -18.71 14.25
C ILE A 235 16.65 -19.89 13.44
N PRO A 236 16.83 -21.09 14.04
CA PRO A 236 17.30 -22.26 13.32
C PRO A 236 16.48 -22.58 12.08
N GLY A 237 17.14 -22.99 11.00
CA GLY A 237 16.52 -23.37 9.73
C GLY A 237 16.12 -22.21 8.83
N ARG A 238 16.49 -20.94 9.16
CA ARG A 238 16.17 -19.77 8.32
C ARG A 238 16.71 -19.90 6.88
N GLU A 239 17.80 -20.62 6.71
CA GLU A 239 18.48 -20.87 5.43
C GLU A 239 17.83 -21.95 4.57
N LEU A 240 16.86 -22.68 5.08
CA LEU A 240 16.17 -23.74 4.32
C LEU A 240 15.48 -23.19 3.07
N LYS A 241 15.56 -23.94 1.98
CA LYS A 241 14.82 -23.66 0.76
C LYS A 241 13.31 -23.76 1.05
N GLY A 242 12.58 -22.71 0.71
CA GLY A 242 11.16 -22.57 1.02
C GLY A 242 10.87 -21.53 2.09
N VAL A 243 11.89 -20.93 2.75
CA VAL A 243 11.71 -19.81 3.68
C VAL A 243 12.09 -18.50 2.99
N HIS A 244 11.09 -17.66 2.67
CA HIS A 244 11.25 -16.44 1.89
C HIS A 244 10.69 -15.21 2.60
N LEU A 245 11.25 -14.04 2.27
CA LEU A 245 10.60 -12.78 2.58
C LEU A 245 9.36 -12.59 1.70
N ALA A 246 8.28 -12.07 2.24
CA ALA A 246 7.01 -11.89 1.53
C ALA A 246 7.16 -11.13 0.20
N LEU A 247 8.00 -10.09 0.17
CA LEU A 247 8.22 -9.30 -1.05
C LEU A 247 8.95 -10.08 -2.16
N GLU A 248 9.67 -11.15 -1.86
CA GLU A 248 10.29 -12.00 -2.89
C GLU A 248 9.19 -12.67 -3.74
N LEU A 249 8.19 -13.26 -3.10
CA LEU A 249 7.03 -13.83 -3.80
C LEU A 249 6.25 -12.76 -4.57
N LEU A 250 5.89 -11.65 -3.89
CA LEU A 250 5.01 -10.63 -4.45
C LEU A 250 5.66 -9.91 -5.64
N ALA A 251 6.92 -9.50 -5.50
CA ALA A 251 7.65 -8.82 -6.56
C ALA A 251 7.92 -9.74 -7.75
N GLN A 252 8.25 -11.01 -7.49
CA GLN A 252 8.47 -11.97 -8.54
C GLN A 252 7.17 -12.26 -9.30
N GLN A 253 6.04 -12.46 -8.59
CA GLN A 253 4.74 -12.69 -9.22
C GLN A 253 4.32 -11.50 -10.11
N ASN A 254 4.50 -10.28 -9.64
CA ASN A 254 4.19 -9.10 -10.44
C ASN A 254 5.09 -8.99 -11.70
N ARG A 255 6.38 -9.37 -11.61
CA ARG A 255 7.28 -9.44 -12.76
C ARG A 255 6.88 -10.54 -13.76
N VAL A 256 6.42 -11.69 -13.28
CA VAL A 256 5.87 -12.76 -14.13
C VAL A 256 4.66 -12.25 -14.91
N LEU A 257 3.75 -11.53 -14.26
CA LEU A 257 2.60 -10.92 -14.93
C LEU A 257 3.00 -9.84 -15.95
N ALA A 258 4.18 -9.22 -15.77
CA ALA A 258 4.78 -8.30 -16.73
C ALA A 258 5.59 -8.99 -17.85
N GLY A 259 5.56 -10.34 -17.92
CA GLY A 259 6.21 -11.13 -18.96
C GLY A 259 7.65 -11.56 -18.66
N ARG A 260 8.17 -11.34 -17.42
CA ARG A 260 9.50 -11.82 -17.04
C ARG A 260 9.44 -13.32 -16.71
N GLU A 261 10.34 -14.06 -17.33
CA GLU A 261 10.54 -15.48 -17.03
C GLU A 261 11.56 -15.67 -15.90
N PHE A 262 11.37 -16.72 -15.13
CA PHE A 262 12.28 -17.20 -14.08
C PHE A 262 12.50 -18.69 -14.25
N SER A 263 13.72 -19.14 -14.01
CA SER A 263 14.01 -20.58 -13.97
C SER A 263 13.25 -21.27 -12.83
N GLN A 264 13.10 -22.57 -12.89
CA GLN A 264 12.39 -23.33 -11.88
C GLN A 264 13.01 -23.17 -10.48
N ASP A 265 14.35 -23.08 -10.41
CA ASP A 265 15.10 -22.93 -9.15
C ASP A 265 14.98 -21.51 -8.55
N GLU A 266 14.80 -20.51 -9.39
CA GLU A 266 14.61 -19.12 -8.96
C GLU A 266 13.16 -18.82 -8.57
N ARG A 267 12.22 -19.65 -9.04
CA ARG A 267 10.79 -19.36 -8.92
C ARG A 267 10.26 -19.62 -7.52
N VAL A 268 9.92 -18.57 -6.78
CA VAL A 268 9.15 -18.67 -5.53
C VAL A 268 7.69 -18.97 -5.91
N THR A 269 7.20 -20.15 -5.57
CA THR A 269 5.84 -20.57 -5.93
C THR A 269 5.16 -21.36 -4.82
N ALA A 270 3.87 -21.07 -4.63
CA ALA A 270 2.98 -21.77 -3.72
C ALA A 270 2.29 -22.99 -4.37
N LYS A 271 2.50 -23.22 -5.69
CA LYS A 271 1.79 -24.26 -6.42
C LYS A 271 2.00 -25.64 -5.78
N GLY A 272 0.87 -26.29 -5.37
CA GLY A 272 0.86 -27.61 -4.77
C GLY A 272 1.51 -27.69 -3.39
N LYS A 273 1.71 -26.57 -2.69
CA LYS A 273 2.37 -26.53 -1.38
C LYS A 273 1.42 -26.14 -0.26
N ASP A 274 1.72 -26.59 0.95
CA ASP A 274 1.18 -26.05 2.18
C ASP A 274 1.97 -24.79 2.55
N VAL A 275 1.28 -23.66 2.66
CA VAL A 275 1.89 -22.33 2.83
C VAL A 275 1.65 -21.82 4.24
N LEU A 276 2.70 -21.34 4.90
CA LEU A 276 2.60 -20.61 6.16
C LEU A 276 3.00 -19.15 5.94
N VAL A 277 2.12 -18.22 6.30
CA VAL A 277 2.39 -16.78 6.30
C VAL A 277 2.60 -16.32 7.74
N ILE A 278 3.76 -15.72 8.02
CA ILE A 278 4.10 -15.19 9.35
C ILE A 278 3.93 -13.68 9.32
N GLY A 279 2.89 -13.19 10.03
CA GLY A 279 2.51 -11.79 10.13
C GLY A 279 1.08 -11.52 9.66
N GLY A 280 0.34 -10.74 10.46
CA GLY A 280 -1.11 -10.48 10.30
C GLY A 280 -1.47 -9.23 9.49
N GLY A 281 -0.50 -8.52 8.91
CA GLY A 281 -0.70 -7.26 8.19
C GLY A 281 -1.15 -7.41 6.73
N ASP A 282 -1.26 -6.27 6.02
CA ASP A 282 -1.70 -6.22 4.62
C ASP A 282 -0.77 -7.02 3.69
N THR A 283 0.55 -7.02 3.95
CA THR A 283 1.53 -7.83 3.19
C THR A 283 1.26 -9.32 3.33
N GLY A 284 0.91 -9.79 4.54
CA GLY A 284 0.51 -11.19 4.76
C GLY A 284 -0.76 -11.54 3.99
N SER A 285 -1.76 -10.67 4.01
CA SER A 285 -2.97 -10.81 3.20
C SER A 285 -2.67 -10.90 1.70
N ASP A 286 -1.73 -10.10 1.20
CA ASP A 286 -1.31 -10.12 -0.20
C ASP A 286 -0.65 -11.45 -0.59
N CYS A 287 0.14 -12.03 0.33
CA CYS A 287 0.73 -13.35 0.17
C CYS A 287 -0.34 -14.45 0.11
N ILE A 288 -1.36 -14.40 0.96
CA ILE A 288 -2.48 -15.37 0.98
C ILE A 288 -3.18 -15.39 -0.38
N GLY A 289 -3.65 -14.22 -0.86
CA GLY A 289 -4.34 -14.15 -2.14
C GLY A 289 -3.46 -14.54 -3.34
N THR A 290 -2.15 -14.27 -3.26
CA THR A 290 -1.19 -14.70 -4.29
C THR A 290 -0.98 -16.20 -4.27
N ALA A 291 -0.87 -16.83 -3.07
CA ALA A 291 -0.71 -18.26 -2.92
C ALA A 291 -1.92 -19.05 -3.48
N HIS A 292 -3.14 -18.60 -3.22
CA HIS A 292 -4.35 -19.20 -3.80
C HIS A 292 -4.32 -19.17 -5.33
N ARG A 293 -3.99 -18.02 -5.93
CA ARG A 293 -3.90 -17.86 -7.39
C ARG A 293 -2.78 -18.68 -8.03
N GLN A 294 -1.76 -18.99 -7.25
CA GLN A 294 -0.71 -19.94 -7.68
C GLN A 294 -1.10 -21.42 -7.52
N GLY A 295 -2.23 -21.73 -6.87
CA GLY A 295 -2.72 -23.08 -6.67
C GLY A 295 -2.05 -23.81 -5.51
N CYS A 296 -1.96 -23.18 -4.34
CA CYS A 296 -1.50 -23.82 -3.10
C CYS A 296 -2.50 -24.90 -2.63
N ASN A 297 -2.01 -25.86 -1.82
CA ASN A 297 -2.87 -26.85 -1.18
C ASN A 297 -3.62 -26.25 0.02
N SER A 298 -2.94 -25.51 0.84
CA SER A 298 -3.49 -24.82 2.01
C SER A 298 -2.72 -23.54 2.33
N VAL A 299 -3.38 -22.62 3.06
CA VAL A 299 -2.71 -21.44 3.62
C VAL A 299 -3.06 -21.31 5.10
N THR A 300 -2.03 -21.21 5.93
CA THR A 300 -2.15 -20.84 7.34
C THR A 300 -1.45 -19.50 7.56
N GLN A 301 -2.07 -18.60 8.31
CA GLN A 301 -1.47 -17.35 8.75
C GLN A 301 -1.31 -17.36 10.27
N ILE A 302 -0.13 -17.03 10.76
CA ILE A 302 0.13 -16.88 12.18
C ILE A 302 0.56 -15.45 12.50
N GLU A 303 0.15 -14.98 13.69
CA GLU A 303 0.48 -13.67 14.21
C GLU A 303 0.93 -13.80 15.66
N ILE A 304 2.03 -13.15 16.01
CA ILE A 304 2.55 -13.14 17.38
C ILE A 304 1.68 -12.31 18.34
N MET A 305 1.00 -11.30 17.81
CA MET A 305 0.12 -10.42 18.58
C MET A 305 -1.21 -11.09 18.87
N PRO A 306 -1.93 -10.65 19.93
CA PRO A 306 -3.28 -11.10 20.21
C PRO A 306 -4.26 -10.81 19.06
N LYS A 307 -5.31 -11.63 18.98
CA LYS A 307 -6.39 -11.40 18.03
C LYS A 307 -7.02 -10.02 18.27
N PRO A 308 -7.06 -9.15 17.24
CA PRO A 308 -7.74 -7.86 17.36
C PRO A 308 -9.23 -8.04 17.69
N VAL A 309 -9.82 -7.03 18.31
CA VAL A 309 -11.27 -7.02 18.60
C VAL A 309 -12.09 -7.14 17.31
N GLU A 310 -13.18 -7.86 17.36
CA GLU A 310 -14.13 -7.98 16.27
C GLU A 310 -15.14 -6.83 16.30
N GLY A 311 -15.63 -6.47 15.12
CA GLY A 311 -16.63 -5.41 14.98
C GLY A 311 -16.09 -4.11 14.39
N PRO A 312 -16.95 -3.10 14.24
CA PRO A 312 -16.61 -1.87 13.54
C PRO A 312 -15.85 -0.84 14.41
N THR A 313 -15.87 -1.00 15.74
CA THR A 313 -15.34 -0.02 16.70
C THR A 313 -14.25 -0.61 17.58
N ASP A 314 -13.33 0.23 17.99
CA ASP A 314 -12.25 -0.08 18.93
C ASP A 314 -12.41 0.81 20.18
N PRO A 315 -12.78 0.24 21.34
CA PRO A 315 -12.96 1.03 22.58
C PRO A 315 -11.68 1.74 23.03
N GLN A 316 -10.49 1.22 22.68
CA GLN A 316 -9.21 1.82 23.07
C GLN A 316 -8.78 2.91 22.09
N ASN A 317 -9.38 2.96 20.89
CA ASN A 317 -9.09 3.95 19.87
C ASN A 317 -10.38 4.44 19.21
N PRO A 318 -11.24 5.17 19.97
CA PRO A 318 -12.60 5.52 19.56
C PRO A 318 -12.61 6.47 18.37
N TRP A 319 -13.75 6.53 17.69
CA TRP A 319 -14.02 7.53 16.65
C TRP A 319 -13.61 8.95 17.12
N PRO A 320 -13.00 9.78 16.28
CA PRO A 320 -12.81 9.64 14.83
C PRO A 320 -11.52 8.94 14.39
N ASN A 321 -10.79 8.32 15.31
CA ASN A 321 -9.56 7.62 14.99
C ASN A 321 -9.81 6.34 14.18
N TYR A 322 -8.76 5.89 13.48
CA TYR A 322 -8.84 4.65 12.72
C TYR A 322 -8.84 3.44 13.67
N PRO A 323 -9.90 2.61 13.71
CA PRO A 323 -10.02 1.54 14.69
C PRO A 323 -9.02 0.40 14.44
N ARG A 324 -8.50 -0.19 15.51
CA ARG A 324 -7.62 -1.37 15.49
C ARG A 324 -8.43 -2.65 15.65
N VAL A 325 -9.24 -2.95 14.66
CA VAL A 325 -10.14 -4.12 14.65
C VAL A 325 -9.63 -5.22 13.74
N LEU A 326 -10.16 -6.43 13.93
CA LEU A 326 -9.87 -7.55 13.05
C LEU A 326 -10.31 -7.22 11.62
N LYS A 327 -9.33 -7.20 10.71
CA LYS A 327 -9.59 -7.02 9.29
C LYS A 327 -9.69 -8.38 8.60
N THR A 328 -10.76 -8.59 7.87
CA THR A 328 -10.90 -9.67 6.91
C THR A 328 -10.88 -9.07 5.51
N THR A 329 -9.90 -9.42 4.72
CA THR A 329 -9.74 -8.94 3.35
C THR A 329 -10.28 -9.98 2.37
N THR A 330 -10.45 -9.60 1.10
CA THR A 330 -10.84 -10.52 0.03
C THR A 330 -9.92 -11.75 -0.07
N SER A 331 -8.64 -11.60 0.23
CA SER A 331 -7.69 -12.73 0.27
C SER A 331 -7.96 -13.70 1.41
N HIS A 332 -8.40 -13.21 2.57
CA HIS A 332 -8.80 -14.08 3.69
C HIS A 332 -10.09 -14.84 3.40
N GLU A 333 -11.04 -14.20 2.68
CA GLU A 333 -12.29 -14.82 2.25
C GLU A 333 -12.06 -15.98 1.26
N GLU A 334 -10.97 -15.94 0.51
CA GLU A 334 -10.56 -16.98 -0.45
C GLU A 334 -10.11 -18.28 0.23
N GLY A 335 -9.92 -18.27 1.56
CA GLY A 335 -9.60 -19.42 2.39
C GLY A 335 -8.26 -19.27 3.11
N CYS A 336 -8.29 -19.24 4.45
CA CYS A 336 -7.08 -19.17 5.25
C CYS A 336 -7.39 -19.55 6.69
N ILE A 337 -6.56 -20.41 7.27
CA ILE A 337 -6.56 -20.65 8.72
C ILE A 337 -5.77 -19.54 9.38
N ARG A 338 -6.39 -18.76 10.27
CA ARG A 338 -5.75 -17.65 10.96
C ARG A 338 -5.57 -17.95 12.44
N ARG A 339 -4.37 -17.75 12.96
CA ARG A 339 -4.01 -18.03 14.35
C ARG A 339 -3.24 -16.85 14.94
N TRP A 340 -3.51 -16.52 16.18
CA TRP A 340 -2.90 -15.43 16.93
C TRP A 340 -2.21 -15.95 18.18
N ASN A 341 -1.38 -15.13 18.79
CA ASN A 341 -0.57 -15.51 19.96
C ASN A 341 0.33 -16.72 19.65
N ILE A 342 0.95 -16.74 18.48
CA ILE A 342 1.81 -17.82 18.03
C ILE A 342 3.23 -17.28 17.76
N ASN A 343 4.20 -17.74 18.54
CA ASN A 343 5.61 -17.46 18.33
C ASN A 343 6.26 -18.57 17.48
N THR A 344 7.16 -18.18 16.59
CA THR A 344 7.91 -19.10 15.72
C THR A 344 9.24 -19.45 16.40
N LEU A 345 9.54 -20.74 16.58
CA LEU A 345 10.74 -21.22 17.26
C LEU A 345 11.85 -21.65 16.30
N GLU A 346 11.51 -22.44 15.26
CA GLU A 346 12.45 -22.92 14.27
C GLU A 346 11.75 -23.35 12.98
N PHE A 347 12.48 -23.37 11.88
CA PHE A 347 12.08 -23.97 10.61
C PHE A 347 12.68 -25.38 10.54
N ILE A 348 11.83 -26.38 10.26
CA ILE A 348 12.22 -27.78 10.22
C ILE A 348 12.38 -28.19 8.76
N GLY A 349 13.51 -28.83 8.45
CA GLY A 349 13.81 -29.26 7.09
C GLY A 349 14.36 -30.68 7.00
N LYS A 350 14.36 -31.20 5.78
CA LYS A 350 15.02 -32.41 5.37
C LYS A 350 15.66 -32.17 4.00
N ASP A 351 16.94 -32.56 3.85
CA ASP A 351 17.69 -32.40 2.59
C ASP A 351 17.63 -30.94 2.06
N ASP A 352 17.89 -29.96 2.94
CA ASP A 352 17.82 -28.50 2.70
C ASP A 352 16.43 -27.97 2.30
N GLN A 353 15.38 -28.78 2.32
CA GLN A 353 14.01 -28.37 1.99
C GLN A 353 13.20 -28.20 3.27
N LEU A 354 12.41 -27.12 3.32
CA LEU A 354 11.44 -26.89 4.39
C LEU A 354 10.35 -27.98 4.38
N THR A 355 10.02 -28.52 5.55
CA THR A 355 8.95 -29.50 5.74
C THR A 355 7.94 -29.10 6.80
N GLY A 356 8.30 -28.15 7.68
CA GLY A 356 7.42 -27.67 8.73
C GLY A 356 8.04 -26.55 9.55
N VAL A 357 7.25 -26.02 10.46
CA VAL A 357 7.65 -24.94 11.36
C VAL A 357 7.22 -25.29 12.78
N ARG A 358 8.16 -25.28 13.71
CA ARG A 358 7.86 -25.43 15.14
C ARG A 358 7.44 -24.08 15.71
N VAL A 359 6.27 -24.06 16.31
CA VAL A 359 5.67 -22.86 16.89
C VAL A 359 5.29 -23.09 18.34
N GLN A 360 5.22 -22.00 19.11
CA GLN A 360 4.86 -21.96 20.51
C GLN A 360 3.63 -21.09 20.71
N PRO A 361 2.52 -21.60 21.21
CA PRO A 361 1.43 -20.77 21.74
C PRO A 361 1.94 -19.89 22.89
N ILE A 362 1.53 -18.64 22.91
CA ILE A 362 1.97 -17.64 23.91
C ILE A 362 0.83 -16.83 24.45
N ASP A 363 1.05 -16.20 25.60
CA ASP A 363 0.22 -15.14 26.15
C ASP A 363 1.03 -13.87 26.41
N TRP A 364 0.36 -12.73 26.39
CA TRP A 364 0.93 -11.44 26.73
C TRP A 364 0.48 -11.01 28.11
N LYS A 365 1.43 -10.83 29.04
CA LYS A 365 1.15 -10.39 30.41
C LYS A 365 1.67 -8.97 30.64
N PRO A 366 1.00 -8.18 31.50
CA PRO A 366 1.55 -6.91 31.94
C PRO A 366 2.97 -7.10 32.50
N ASN A 367 3.88 -6.21 32.14
CA ASN A 367 5.22 -6.21 32.70
C ASN A 367 5.15 -5.63 34.13
N PRO A 368 5.57 -6.38 35.18
CA PRO A 368 5.61 -5.86 36.55
C PRO A 368 6.44 -4.60 36.74
N GLU A 369 7.48 -4.42 35.92
CA GLU A 369 8.38 -3.26 35.93
C GLU A 369 7.83 -2.08 35.10
N GLY A 370 6.64 -2.22 34.52
CA GLY A 370 6.03 -1.26 33.60
C GLY A 370 6.60 -1.37 32.16
N GLY A 371 6.02 -0.60 31.24
CA GLY A 371 6.44 -0.60 29.85
C GLY A 371 5.70 -1.61 28.98
N ARG A 372 6.39 -2.30 28.08
CA ARG A 372 5.75 -3.22 27.13
C ARG A 372 5.37 -4.53 27.81
N PRO A 373 4.22 -5.14 27.46
CA PRO A 373 3.86 -6.48 27.91
C PRO A 373 4.97 -7.49 27.63
N ILE A 374 5.10 -8.48 28.48
CA ILE A 374 6.04 -9.60 28.33
C ILE A 374 5.33 -10.80 27.71
N MET A 375 6.03 -11.48 26.82
CA MET A 375 5.59 -12.73 26.22
C MET A 375 5.87 -13.89 27.16
N VAL A 376 4.87 -14.76 27.40
CA VAL A 376 5.00 -15.97 28.18
C VAL A 376 4.48 -17.17 27.40
N GLU A 377 5.08 -18.33 27.59
CA GLU A 377 4.60 -19.57 26.97
C GLU A 377 3.23 -19.96 27.50
N ALA A 378 2.34 -20.46 26.60
CA ALA A 378 0.98 -20.84 26.88
C ALA A 378 0.60 -22.12 26.11
N GLY A 379 0.93 -23.27 26.64
CA GLY A 379 0.70 -24.57 26.02
C GLY A 379 1.99 -25.22 25.50
N GLU A 380 1.83 -26.38 24.87
CA GLU A 380 2.94 -27.15 24.31
C GLU A 380 3.29 -26.66 22.89
N PRO A 381 4.58 -26.69 22.53
CA PRO A 381 5.00 -26.46 21.16
C PRO A 381 4.39 -27.47 20.19
N GLU A 382 4.06 -27.01 19.01
CA GLU A 382 3.50 -27.84 17.93
C GLU A 382 4.22 -27.59 16.60
N ILE A 383 4.04 -28.51 15.65
CA ILE A 383 4.60 -28.40 14.30
C ILE A 383 3.47 -28.10 13.33
N ILE A 384 3.60 -26.98 12.61
CA ILE A 384 2.75 -26.67 11.45
C ILE A 384 3.46 -27.17 10.21
N LYS A 385 2.83 -28.08 9.46
CA LYS A 385 3.35 -28.54 8.16
C LYS A 385 3.38 -27.36 7.20
N ALA A 386 4.51 -27.12 6.55
CA ALA A 386 4.67 -26.09 5.55
C ALA A 386 5.85 -26.42 4.63
N GLU A 387 5.67 -26.20 3.33
CA GLU A 387 6.68 -26.35 2.29
C GLU A 387 7.08 -24.99 1.71
N LEU A 388 6.34 -23.93 2.09
CA LEU A 388 6.64 -22.55 1.79
C LEU A 388 6.29 -21.68 3.00
N VAL A 389 7.25 -20.92 3.49
CA VAL A 389 7.06 -19.88 4.53
C VAL A 389 7.29 -18.51 3.92
N LEU A 390 6.37 -17.58 4.21
CA LEU A 390 6.43 -16.20 3.76
C LEU A 390 6.48 -15.26 4.97
N LEU A 391 7.63 -14.61 5.17
CA LEU A 391 7.86 -13.70 6.27
C LEU A 391 7.29 -12.31 5.93
N ALA A 392 6.15 -11.97 6.53
CA ALA A 392 5.39 -10.74 6.30
C ALA A 392 5.33 -9.85 7.57
N MET A 393 6.45 -9.74 8.29
CA MET A 393 6.54 -9.11 9.62
C MET A 393 6.82 -7.60 9.59
N GLY A 394 6.68 -6.96 8.41
CA GLY A 394 6.93 -5.53 8.22
C GLY A 394 8.40 -5.20 7.94
N PHE A 395 8.75 -3.92 8.06
CA PHE A 395 10.02 -3.37 7.60
C PHE A 395 10.72 -2.58 8.70
N LEU A 396 12.04 -2.42 8.55
CA LEU A 396 12.85 -1.58 9.42
C LEU A 396 12.94 -0.17 8.82
N LYS A 397 12.80 0.85 9.68
CA LYS A 397 13.01 2.22 9.25
C LYS A 397 14.47 2.42 8.87
N PRO A 398 14.79 2.98 7.69
CA PRO A 398 16.16 3.29 7.32
C PRO A 398 16.77 4.33 8.25
N GLN A 399 18.08 4.20 8.49
CA GLN A 399 18.89 5.25 9.08
C GLN A 399 19.52 6.05 7.94
N HIS A 400 19.58 7.37 8.09
CA HIS A 400 20.18 8.26 7.12
C HIS A 400 21.34 9.02 7.77
N PRO A 401 22.42 9.30 7.01
CA PRO A 401 23.44 10.25 7.46
C PRO A 401 22.86 11.67 7.52
N GLU A 402 23.61 12.58 8.07
CA GLU A 402 23.31 14.01 7.93
C GLU A 402 23.60 14.46 6.49
N TYR A 403 22.58 14.96 5.82
CA TYR A 403 22.70 15.40 4.44
C TYR A 403 22.93 16.91 4.32
N ALA A 404 23.43 17.34 3.17
CA ALA A 404 23.53 18.72 2.80
C ALA A 404 22.15 19.42 2.81
N PRO A 405 22.06 20.74 2.98
CA PRO A 405 20.79 21.48 3.10
C PRO A 405 19.85 21.39 1.89
N ASN A 406 20.37 21.01 0.72
CA ASN A 406 19.60 20.81 -0.51
C ASN A 406 19.08 19.38 -0.70
N VAL A 407 19.20 18.50 0.31
CA VAL A 407 18.74 17.11 0.26
C VAL A 407 17.57 16.93 1.22
N PHE A 408 16.47 16.38 0.71
CA PHE A 408 15.22 16.21 1.45
C PHE A 408 14.82 14.73 1.45
N VAL A 409 14.53 14.15 2.59
CA VAL A 409 14.07 12.74 2.72
C VAL A 409 12.56 12.73 2.91
N CYS A 410 11.85 11.83 2.20
CA CYS A 410 10.39 11.74 2.30
C CYS A 410 9.87 10.30 2.19
N GLY A 411 8.56 10.15 2.42
CA GLY A 411 7.89 8.86 2.40
C GLY A 411 8.37 7.94 3.53
N ASP A 412 8.34 6.64 3.26
CA ASP A 412 8.74 5.63 4.23
C ASP A 412 10.25 5.69 4.52
N ALA A 413 11.05 6.27 3.64
CA ALA A 413 12.47 6.52 3.91
C ALA A 413 12.65 7.44 5.14
N ALA A 414 11.82 8.47 5.26
CA ALA A 414 11.86 9.40 6.40
C ALA A 414 11.14 8.87 7.64
N ASN A 415 9.98 8.23 7.45
CA ASN A 415 9.02 7.98 8.53
C ASN A 415 8.93 6.51 8.96
N GLY A 416 9.53 5.58 8.24
CA GLY A 416 9.29 4.14 8.34
C GLY A 416 8.08 3.72 7.52
N ALA A 417 7.85 2.41 7.42
CA ALA A 417 6.75 1.84 6.64
C ALA A 417 5.40 2.43 7.04
N SER A 418 4.64 2.88 6.07
CA SER A 418 3.40 3.62 6.29
C SER A 418 2.36 3.35 5.18
N LEU A 419 1.20 4.01 5.30
CA LEU A 419 0.16 3.95 4.28
C LEU A 419 0.56 4.74 3.02
N VAL A 420 0.10 4.29 1.84
CA VAL A 420 0.34 4.97 0.57
C VAL A 420 0.00 6.47 0.63
N VAL A 421 -1.14 6.81 1.25
CA VAL A 421 -1.60 8.20 1.40
C VAL A 421 -0.67 9.05 2.27
N ARG A 422 -0.01 8.45 3.28
CA ARG A 422 1.02 9.13 4.11
C ARG A 422 2.32 9.32 3.34
N ALA A 423 2.73 8.31 2.58
CA ALA A 423 3.90 8.43 1.71
C ALA A 423 3.70 9.54 0.66
N MET A 424 2.52 9.61 0.04
CA MET A 424 2.16 10.67 -0.90
C MET A 424 2.14 12.06 -0.25
N ALA A 425 1.56 12.21 0.96
CA ALA A 425 1.57 13.46 1.71
C ALA A 425 3.00 13.93 2.01
N SER A 426 3.86 13.02 2.46
CA SER A 426 5.28 13.29 2.70
C SER A 426 6.02 13.75 1.43
N GLY A 427 5.71 13.16 0.27
CA GLY A 427 6.23 13.60 -1.03
C GLY A 427 5.80 15.02 -1.41
N ARG A 428 4.55 15.41 -1.11
CA ARG A 428 4.04 16.77 -1.30
C ARG A 428 4.80 17.78 -0.41
N ASP A 429 5.02 17.40 0.84
CA ASP A 429 5.77 18.26 1.78
C ASP A 429 7.22 18.42 1.35
N ALA A 430 7.86 17.37 0.86
CA ALA A 430 9.20 17.44 0.31
C ALA A 430 9.27 18.37 -0.91
N ALA A 431 8.33 18.25 -1.84
CA ALA A 431 8.25 19.16 -2.99
C ALA A 431 8.11 20.62 -2.57
N LYS A 432 7.29 20.89 -1.56
CA LYS A 432 7.14 22.25 -0.99
C LYS A 432 8.45 22.76 -0.35
N LYS A 433 9.16 21.90 0.38
CA LYS A 433 10.45 22.26 1.00
C LYS A 433 11.52 22.55 -0.06
N VAL A 434 11.60 21.71 -1.11
CA VAL A 434 12.51 21.94 -2.26
C VAL A 434 12.21 23.27 -2.92
N ASP A 435 10.95 23.57 -3.21
CA ASP A 435 10.53 24.81 -3.84
C ASP A 435 10.90 26.04 -2.99
N LEU A 436 10.65 25.98 -1.68
CA LEU A 436 11.05 27.04 -0.75
C LEU A 436 12.58 27.22 -0.66
N TYR A 437 13.32 26.12 -0.73
CA TYR A 437 14.80 26.16 -0.71
C TYR A 437 15.37 26.80 -1.96
N LEU A 438 14.85 26.41 -3.12
CA LEU A 438 15.36 26.88 -4.41
C LEU A 438 14.91 28.31 -4.77
N ASN A 439 13.93 28.87 -4.10
CA ASN A 439 13.44 30.23 -4.33
C ASN A 439 13.84 31.23 -3.22
N LYS A 440 14.79 30.85 -2.37
CA LYS A 440 15.49 31.77 -1.47
C LYS A 440 16.56 32.52 -2.25
#